data_c9ed7bb605e7e425f815a5998d5b7a5d
#
_entry.id   c9ed7bb605e7e425f815a5998d5b7a5d
#
_cell.length_a   1.000
_cell.length_b   1.000
_cell.length_c   1.000
_cell.angle_alpha   90.00
_cell.angle_beta   90.00
_cell.angle_gamma   90.00
#
_symmetry.space_group_name_H-M   'P 1'
#
loop_
_entity.id
_entity.type
_entity.pdbx_description
1 polymer ?
#
loop_
_entity_poly.entity_id
_entity_poly.type
_entity_poly.pdbx_seq_one_letter_code
_entity_poly.pdbx_strand_id
1 'polypeptide(L)'
;MQPLQCDVLVIGAGAAGLAAAVTAAHHGQQVIIAEKATHLGGTSAWSGGWLWIPRNPLAVAEGIVETGDAPERYLRAQTHVSELDARQRAFLHHGPEMVAFFQRHTAVQFQSGSRMPDMHAGDGSARGGRSLCALPYDGRRLGPWLRKLRPPLDIVSLAGMGIAGGADMAAFFNATRSPKAAMHVGRRLLRHGRDLLLHRRGQQLVNGNA
;
A
#
# COMPACT_ATOMS: atom_id res chain seq x y z
N MET A 1 22.11 16.00 -26.88
CA MET A 1 21.05 15.12 -26.35
C MET A 1 19.75 15.56 -26.95
N GLN A 2 18.99 14.66 -27.57
CA GLN A 2 17.66 15.00 -28.04
C GLN A 2 16.71 15.17 -26.83
N PRO A 3 15.83 16.18 -26.85
CA PRO A 3 14.86 16.36 -25.81
C PRO A 3 13.86 15.19 -25.79
N LEU A 4 13.53 14.71 -24.61
CA LEU A 4 12.45 13.74 -24.43
C LEU A 4 11.11 14.49 -24.48
N GLN A 5 10.14 13.94 -25.19
CA GLN A 5 8.78 14.47 -25.26
C GLN A 5 7.82 13.55 -24.52
N CYS A 6 6.84 14.10 -23.82
CA CYS A 6 5.77 13.39 -23.15
C CYS A 6 4.55 14.29 -23.00
N ASP A 7 3.38 13.67 -22.81
CA ASP A 7 2.15 14.40 -22.50
C ASP A 7 2.10 14.77 -21.02
N VAL A 8 2.64 13.89 -20.14
CA VAL A 8 2.65 14.07 -18.69
C VAL A 8 4.03 13.78 -18.13
N LEU A 9 4.61 14.76 -17.46
CA LEU A 9 5.83 14.59 -16.66
C LEU A 9 5.48 14.48 -15.17
N VAL A 10 5.79 13.36 -14.55
CA VAL A 10 5.59 13.13 -13.13
C VAL A 10 6.92 13.27 -12.39
N ILE A 11 6.97 14.13 -11.39
CA ILE A 11 8.16 14.35 -10.56
C ILE A 11 8.03 13.55 -9.25
N GLY A 12 8.87 12.53 -9.11
CA GLY A 12 8.93 11.63 -7.97
C GLY A 12 8.21 10.30 -8.22
N ALA A 13 8.85 9.20 -7.78
CA ALA A 13 8.37 7.83 -7.93
C ALA A 13 7.94 7.20 -6.58
N GLY A 14 7.37 8.01 -5.69
CA GLY A 14 6.62 7.52 -4.53
C GLY A 14 5.21 7.06 -4.94
N ALA A 15 4.41 6.55 -4.00
CA ALA A 15 3.06 6.03 -4.29
C ALA A 15 2.19 7.03 -5.06
N ALA A 16 2.18 8.32 -4.68
CA ALA A 16 1.38 9.35 -5.36
C ALA A 16 1.84 9.57 -6.81
N GLY A 17 3.16 9.68 -7.04
CA GLY A 17 3.69 9.87 -8.39
C GLY A 17 3.46 8.65 -9.28
N LEU A 18 3.68 7.43 -8.76
CA LEU A 18 3.38 6.20 -9.49
C LEU A 18 1.89 6.06 -9.80
N ALA A 19 1.01 6.41 -8.84
CA ALA A 19 -0.43 6.40 -9.06
C ALA A 19 -0.85 7.38 -10.16
N ALA A 20 -0.33 8.61 -10.15
CA ALA A 20 -0.59 9.59 -11.19
C ALA A 20 -0.10 9.11 -12.56
N ALA A 21 1.12 8.56 -12.63
CA ALA A 21 1.69 8.05 -13.87
C ALA A 21 0.89 6.88 -14.45
N VAL A 22 0.51 5.90 -13.62
CA VAL A 22 -0.31 4.75 -14.03
C VAL A 22 -1.68 5.21 -14.52
N THR A 23 -2.31 6.15 -13.81
CA THR A 23 -3.62 6.69 -14.21
C THR A 23 -3.52 7.42 -15.55
N ALA A 24 -2.53 8.30 -15.75
CA ALA A 24 -2.33 9.00 -17.01
C ALA A 24 -2.06 8.01 -18.18
N ALA A 25 -1.19 7.03 -17.95
CA ALA A 25 -0.90 6.00 -18.94
C ALA A 25 -2.14 5.14 -19.28
N HIS A 26 -2.99 4.82 -18.29
CA HIS A 26 -4.25 4.12 -18.52
C HIS A 26 -5.18 4.90 -19.46
N HIS A 27 -5.13 6.23 -19.40
CA HIS A 27 -5.89 7.11 -20.30
C HIS A 27 -5.13 7.43 -21.61
N GLY A 28 -4.11 6.65 -21.98
CA GLY A 28 -3.42 6.73 -23.26
C GLY A 28 -2.34 7.81 -23.36
N GLN A 29 -1.98 8.48 -22.25
CA GLN A 29 -0.96 9.51 -22.25
C GLN A 29 0.46 8.91 -22.27
N GLN A 30 1.39 9.55 -22.96
CA GLN A 30 2.81 9.27 -22.87
C GLN A 30 3.38 9.90 -21.60
N VAL A 31 3.84 9.06 -20.67
CA VAL A 31 4.26 9.50 -19.33
C VAL A 31 5.75 9.30 -19.13
N ILE A 32 6.41 10.33 -18.62
CA ILE A 32 7.76 10.25 -18.10
C ILE A 32 7.72 10.47 -16.59
N ILE A 33 8.43 9.61 -15.84
CA ILE A 33 8.64 9.78 -14.39
C ILE A 33 10.09 10.18 -14.16
N ALA A 34 10.30 11.31 -13.50
CA ALA A 34 11.61 11.76 -13.06
C ALA A 34 11.76 11.54 -11.55
N GLU A 35 12.74 10.73 -11.14
CA GLU A 35 13.05 10.44 -9.74
C GLU A 35 14.50 10.86 -9.46
N LYS A 36 14.70 11.67 -8.40
CA LYS A 36 16.03 12.15 -8.04
C LYS A 36 16.87 11.11 -7.28
N ALA A 37 16.21 10.17 -6.60
CA ALA A 37 16.89 9.11 -5.88
C ALA A 37 17.28 7.97 -6.82
N THR A 38 18.25 7.17 -6.40
CA THR A 38 18.68 5.97 -7.13
C THR A 38 17.65 4.84 -7.11
N HIS A 39 16.63 4.95 -6.24
CA HIS A 39 15.59 3.95 -6.05
C HIS A 39 14.20 4.56 -6.16
N LEU A 40 13.29 3.80 -6.75
CA LEU A 40 11.87 4.08 -6.84
C LEU A 40 11.15 3.72 -5.53
N GLY A 41 9.97 4.27 -5.30
CA GLY A 41 9.11 3.92 -4.18
C GLY A 41 9.03 4.98 -3.08
N GLY A 42 9.96 5.93 -3.04
CA GLY A 42 9.97 7.02 -2.05
C GLY A 42 9.92 6.50 -0.61
N THR A 43 9.29 7.24 0.30
CA THR A 43 9.02 6.79 1.68
C THR A 43 7.88 5.78 1.76
N SER A 44 7.03 5.70 0.73
CA SER A 44 5.95 4.71 0.67
C SER A 44 6.48 3.28 0.70
N ALA A 45 7.62 3.01 0.06
CA ALA A 45 8.28 1.70 0.10
C ALA A 45 8.73 1.26 1.50
N TRP A 46 8.86 2.20 2.44
CA TRP A 46 9.21 1.95 3.85
C TRP A 46 8.00 1.86 4.77
N SER A 47 6.81 2.16 4.25
CA SER A 47 5.56 2.16 5.02
C SER A 47 5.02 0.74 5.23
N GLY A 48 4.06 0.61 6.15
CA GLY A 48 3.29 -0.61 6.32
C GLY A 48 2.31 -0.92 5.19
N GLY A 49 2.21 -0.07 4.16
CA GLY A 49 1.31 -0.24 3.02
C GLY A 49 -0.17 -0.07 3.35
N TRP A 50 -0.49 0.61 4.45
CA TRP A 50 -1.85 0.89 4.87
C TRP A 50 -2.33 2.23 4.31
N LEU A 51 -3.58 2.21 3.84
CA LEU A 51 -4.34 3.35 3.36
C LEU A 51 -5.58 3.50 4.25
N TRP A 52 -5.90 4.71 4.62
CA TRP A 52 -7.14 5.04 5.32
C TRP A 52 -8.13 5.61 4.30
N ILE A 53 -9.08 4.81 3.87
CA ILE A 53 -10.08 5.17 2.86
C ILE A 53 -11.47 4.80 3.38
N PRO A 54 -12.21 5.72 3.98
CA PRO A 54 -13.58 5.48 4.39
C PRO A 54 -14.46 5.10 3.21
N ARG A 55 -15.50 4.33 3.46
CA ARG A 55 -16.50 3.90 2.44
C ARG A 55 -15.88 3.12 1.26
N ASN A 56 -14.71 2.52 1.46
CA ASN A 56 -14.03 1.79 0.39
C ASN A 56 -14.82 0.55 -0.03
N PRO A 57 -14.68 0.11 -1.30
CA PRO A 57 -15.50 -0.98 -1.86
C PRO A 57 -15.28 -2.33 -1.18
N LEU A 58 -14.12 -2.58 -0.54
CA LEU A 58 -13.87 -3.83 0.18
C LEU A 58 -14.70 -3.89 1.47
N ALA A 59 -14.74 -2.80 2.23
CA ALA A 59 -15.56 -2.71 3.42
C ALA A 59 -17.05 -2.87 3.08
N VAL A 60 -17.50 -2.21 2.02
CA VAL A 60 -18.89 -2.34 1.53
C VAL A 60 -19.22 -3.80 1.14
N ALA A 61 -18.30 -4.48 0.46
CA ALA A 61 -18.46 -5.90 0.10
C ALA A 61 -18.52 -6.83 1.31
N GLU A 62 -17.92 -6.43 2.44
CA GLU A 62 -18.01 -7.14 3.73
C GLU A 62 -19.22 -6.72 4.57
N GLY A 63 -20.12 -5.90 4.03
CA GLY A 63 -21.32 -5.42 4.72
C GLY A 63 -21.08 -4.24 5.68
N ILE A 64 -19.91 -3.65 5.67
CA ILE A 64 -19.60 -2.46 6.47
C ILE A 64 -19.98 -1.22 5.64
N VAL A 65 -21.21 -0.76 5.83
CA VAL A 65 -21.76 0.42 5.15
C VAL A 65 -21.69 1.61 6.10
N GLU A 66 -20.91 2.59 5.74
CA GLU A 66 -20.74 3.80 6.52
C GLU A 66 -21.59 4.93 5.93
N THR A 67 -22.67 5.28 6.64
CA THR A 67 -23.58 6.38 6.30
C THR A 67 -23.26 7.62 7.14
N GLY A 68 -23.75 8.79 6.66
CA GLY A 68 -23.57 10.05 7.37
C GLY A 68 -22.14 10.62 7.23
N ASP A 69 -21.78 11.54 8.14
CA ASP A 69 -20.59 12.37 8.08
C ASP A 69 -19.50 11.97 9.08
N ALA A 70 -19.53 10.73 9.59
CA ALA A 70 -18.55 10.27 10.58
C ALA A 70 -17.09 10.34 10.10
N PRO A 71 -16.73 9.99 8.86
CA PRO A 71 -15.37 10.19 8.36
C PRO A 71 -14.94 11.64 8.31
N GLU A 72 -15.86 12.54 7.94
CA GLU A 72 -15.63 13.98 7.90
C GLU A 72 -15.40 14.55 9.31
N ARG A 73 -16.20 14.14 10.31
CA ARG A 73 -15.99 14.52 11.71
C ARG A 73 -14.65 14.02 12.24
N TYR A 74 -14.35 12.73 11.97
CA TYR A 74 -13.06 12.18 12.37
C TYR A 74 -11.89 12.97 11.77
N LEU A 75 -11.93 13.25 10.49
CA LEU A 75 -10.85 13.98 9.83
C LEU A 75 -10.70 15.42 10.38
N ARG A 76 -11.82 16.12 10.63
CA ARG A 76 -11.78 17.45 11.29
C ARG A 76 -11.15 17.38 12.68
N ALA A 77 -11.55 16.38 13.48
CA ALA A 77 -11.00 16.21 14.81
C ALA A 77 -9.49 15.93 14.79
N GLN A 78 -9.02 15.07 13.85
CA GLN A 78 -7.60 14.73 13.75
C GLN A 78 -6.73 15.87 13.18
N THR A 79 -7.29 16.71 12.34
CA THR A 79 -6.56 17.82 11.71
C THR A 79 -6.78 19.15 12.45
N HIS A 80 -7.58 19.15 13.51
CA HIS A 80 -7.90 20.33 14.33
C HIS A 80 -8.46 21.51 13.52
N VAL A 81 -9.29 21.22 12.54
CA VAL A 81 -9.96 22.23 11.71
C VAL A 81 -11.47 22.22 11.94
N SER A 82 -12.10 23.38 11.86
CA SER A 82 -13.57 23.50 11.91
C SER A 82 -14.23 22.98 10.64
N GLU A 83 -13.58 23.22 9.49
CA GLU A 83 -14.06 22.81 8.19
C GLU A 83 -12.97 22.12 7.36
N LEU A 84 -13.34 21.10 6.59
CA LEU A 84 -12.45 20.44 5.66
C LEU A 84 -12.15 21.34 4.46
N ASP A 85 -10.89 21.34 4.04
CA ASP A 85 -10.49 22.03 2.81
C ASP A 85 -10.92 21.24 1.54
N ALA A 86 -10.70 21.81 0.37
CA ALA A 86 -11.09 21.20 -0.90
C ALA A 86 -10.35 19.87 -1.14
N ARG A 87 -9.08 19.73 -0.70
CA ARG A 87 -8.28 18.51 -0.87
C ARG A 87 -8.78 17.39 0.03
N GLN A 88 -9.12 17.70 1.29
CA GLN A 88 -9.67 16.75 2.24
C GLN A 88 -11.03 16.22 1.77
N ARG A 89 -11.88 17.11 1.24
CA ARG A 89 -13.17 16.72 0.64
C ARG A 89 -12.96 15.84 -0.60
N ALA A 90 -12.06 16.23 -1.50
CA ALA A 90 -11.73 15.43 -2.69
C ALA A 90 -11.18 14.05 -2.31
N PHE A 91 -10.33 13.96 -1.29
CA PHE A 91 -9.81 12.69 -0.76
C PHE A 91 -10.93 11.76 -0.28
N LEU A 92 -11.86 12.27 0.53
CA LEU A 92 -13.00 11.48 1.03
C LEU A 92 -13.96 11.05 -0.09
N HIS A 93 -14.14 11.89 -1.11
CA HIS A 93 -15.01 11.62 -2.23
C HIS A 93 -14.40 10.61 -3.21
N HIS A 94 -13.17 10.84 -3.66
CA HIS A 94 -12.52 10.05 -4.69
C HIS A 94 -11.71 8.85 -4.17
N GLY A 95 -11.47 8.76 -2.86
CA GLY A 95 -10.74 7.62 -2.27
C GLY A 95 -11.32 6.26 -2.63
N PRO A 96 -12.64 6.03 -2.46
CA PRO A 96 -13.29 4.78 -2.86
C PRO A 96 -13.17 4.48 -4.36
N GLU A 97 -13.29 5.48 -5.22
CA GLU A 97 -13.15 5.36 -6.68
C GLU A 97 -11.71 4.96 -7.05
N MET A 98 -10.71 5.56 -6.41
CA MET A 98 -9.31 5.22 -6.57
C MET A 98 -9.06 3.76 -6.23
N VAL A 99 -9.55 3.25 -5.11
CA VAL A 99 -9.42 1.84 -4.73
C VAL A 99 -10.02 0.93 -5.80
N ALA A 100 -11.25 1.23 -6.25
CA ALA A 100 -11.93 0.46 -7.29
C ALA A 100 -11.15 0.48 -8.62
N PHE A 101 -10.63 1.63 -9.00
CA PHE A 101 -9.84 1.81 -10.22
C PHE A 101 -8.57 0.93 -10.19
N PHE A 102 -7.75 1.06 -9.14
CA PHE A 102 -6.49 0.31 -9.06
C PHE A 102 -6.72 -1.19 -9.01
N GLN A 103 -7.69 -1.69 -8.26
CA GLN A 103 -8.02 -3.11 -8.22
C GLN A 103 -8.50 -3.66 -9.57
N ARG A 104 -9.24 -2.86 -10.33
CA ARG A 104 -9.81 -3.30 -11.62
C ARG A 104 -8.81 -3.22 -12.77
N HIS A 105 -8.00 -2.18 -12.81
CA HIS A 105 -7.21 -1.83 -13.99
C HIS A 105 -5.70 -2.03 -13.84
N THR A 106 -5.24 -2.43 -12.65
CA THR A 106 -3.81 -2.61 -12.38
C THR A 106 -3.52 -3.93 -11.66
N ALA A 107 -2.25 -4.21 -11.43
CA ALA A 107 -1.83 -5.35 -10.62
C ALA A 107 -1.90 -5.07 -9.11
N VAL A 108 -2.17 -3.85 -8.70
CA VAL A 108 -2.32 -3.49 -7.29
C VAL A 108 -3.62 -4.06 -6.77
N GLN A 109 -3.53 -4.87 -5.71
CA GLN A 109 -4.67 -5.46 -5.03
C GLN A 109 -4.63 -5.10 -3.55
N PHE A 110 -5.79 -4.93 -2.95
CA PHE A 110 -5.90 -4.58 -1.54
C PHE A 110 -6.63 -5.67 -0.75
N GLN A 111 -6.32 -5.75 0.52
CA GLN A 111 -7.10 -6.49 1.52
C GLN A 111 -7.77 -5.52 2.49
N SER A 112 -8.96 -5.88 2.92
CA SER A 112 -9.71 -5.09 3.89
C SER A 112 -9.07 -5.16 5.28
N GLY A 113 -9.01 -4.02 5.95
CA GLY A 113 -8.74 -3.87 7.37
C GLY A 113 -10.02 -3.75 8.18
N SER A 114 -11.02 -4.59 7.91
CA SER A 114 -12.35 -4.54 8.56
C SER A 114 -12.31 -4.57 10.08
N ARG A 115 -11.28 -5.17 10.67
CA ARG A 115 -11.05 -5.22 12.13
C ARG A 115 -10.03 -4.21 12.63
N MET A 116 -9.50 -3.35 11.76
CA MET A 116 -8.51 -2.34 12.14
C MET A 116 -9.23 -1.05 12.51
N PRO A 117 -9.23 -0.67 13.79
CA PRO A 117 -9.88 0.58 14.21
C PRO A 117 -9.09 1.79 13.71
N ASP A 118 -9.72 2.93 13.71
CA ASP A 118 -9.01 4.20 13.53
C ASP A 118 -7.95 4.37 14.63
N MET A 119 -6.84 5.04 14.30
CA MET A 119 -5.68 5.13 15.19
C MET A 119 -5.97 5.92 16.47
N HIS A 120 -6.91 6.85 16.41
CA HIS A 120 -7.32 7.66 17.55
C HIS A 120 -8.81 7.50 17.80
N ALA A 121 -9.18 7.26 19.04
CA ALA A 121 -10.57 7.29 19.46
C ALA A 121 -11.06 8.74 19.53
N GLY A 122 -12.32 8.97 19.25
CA GLY A 122 -12.93 10.30 19.31
C GLY A 122 -14.12 10.44 18.39
N ASP A 123 -14.53 11.69 18.15
CA ASP A 123 -15.68 11.98 17.31
C ASP A 123 -15.48 11.46 15.90
N GLY A 124 -16.48 10.74 15.40
CA GLY A 124 -16.47 10.15 14.09
C GLY A 124 -15.54 8.94 13.91
N SER A 125 -14.81 8.46 14.96
CA SER A 125 -13.93 7.30 14.85
C SER A 125 -14.72 6.01 14.59
N ALA A 126 -14.13 5.10 13.81
CA ALA A 126 -14.69 3.79 13.49
C ALA A 126 -13.88 2.65 14.14
N ARG A 127 -14.56 1.55 14.45
CA ARG A 127 -13.93 0.33 14.97
C ARG A 127 -13.29 -0.53 13.89
N GLY A 128 -13.43 -0.16 12.62
CA GLY A 128 -12.87 -0.84 11.46
C GLY A 128 -13.53 -0.41 10.15
N GLY A 129 -13.08 -1.02 9.04
CA GLY A 129 -13.67 -0.81 7.72
C GLY A 129 -13.10 0.36 6.91
N ARG A 130 -12.28 1.24 7.51
CA ARG A 130 -11.69 2.37 6.79
C ARG A 130 -10.28 2.10 6.27
N SER A 131 -9.57 1.17 6.89
CA SER A 131 -8.20 0.85 6.50
C SER A 131 -8.15 -0.27 5.47
N LEU A 132 -7.23 -0.15 4.52
CA LEU A 132 -6.87 -1.21 3.59
C LEU A 132 -5.35 -1.38 3.58
N CYS A 133 -4.88 -2.57 3.21
CA CYS A 133 -3.46 -2.83 3.04
C CYS A 133 -3.22 -3.45 1.66
N ALA A 134 -2.09 -3.11 1.03
CA ALA A 134 -1.70 -3.76 -0.21
C ALA A 134 -1.47 -5.25 0.01
N LEU A 135 -1.96 -6.09 -0.91
CA LEU A 135 -1.67 -7.52 -0.92
C LEU A 135 -0.21 -7.77 -1.33
N PRO A 136 0.40 -8.86 -0.82
CA PRO A 136 1.74 -9.24 -1.25
C PRO A 136 1.83 -9.41 -2.78
N TYR A 137 2.88 -8.87 -3.38
CA TYR A 137 3.11 -8.91 -4.82
C TYR A 137 4.33 -9.77 -5.17
N ASP A 138 4.27 -10.48 -6.28
CA ASP A 138 5.39 -11.25 -6.81
C ASP A 138 6.36 -10.34 -7.58
N GLY A 139 7.44 -9.94 -6.92
CA GLY A 139 8.43 -9.03 -7.46
C GLY A 139 9.15 -9.55 -8.71
N ARG A 140 9.10 -10.87 -9.00
CA ARG A 140 9.65 -11.43 -10.25
C ARG A 140 9.00 -10.82 -11.48
N ARG A 141 7.74 -10.39 -11.38
CA ARG A 141 6.99 -9.74 -12.45
C ARG A 141 7.54 -8.36 -12.80
N LEU A 142 8.31 -7.74 -11.93
CA LEU A 142 8.98 -6.48 -12.19
C LEU A 142 10.27 -6.63 -13.03
N GLY A 143 10.77 -7.86 -13.18
CA GLY A 143 12.00 -8.10 -13.92
C GLY A 143 13.18 -7.25 -13.40
N PRO A 144 13.89 -6.54 -14.30
CA PRO A 144 15.04 -5.72 -13.89
C PRO A 144 14.66 -4.52 -13.01
N TRP A 145 13.40 -4.07 -13.05
CA TRP A 145 12.91 -2.95 -12.23
C TRP A 145 12.90 -3.27 -10.74
N LEU A 146 12.82 -4.55 -10.36
CA LEU A 146 12.89 -4.96 -8.97
C LEU A 146 14.16 -4.41 -8.28
N ARG A 147 15.29 -4.35 -9.00
CA ARG A 147 16.55 -3.80 -8.46
C ARG A 147 16.51 -2.29 -8.25
N LYS A 148 15.60 -1.60 -8.92
CA LYS A 148 15.38 -0.16 -8.77
C LYS A 148 14.39 0.18 -7.66
N LEU A 149 13.62 -0.80 -7.17
CA LEU A 149 12.72 -0.57 -6.06
C LEU A 149 13.51 -0.44 -4.75
N ARG A 150 13.16 0.55 -3.94
CA ARG A 150 13.75 0.80 -2.63
C ARG A 150 13.56 -0.42 -1.73
N PRO A 151 14.61 -0.96 -1.10
CA PRO A 151 14.47 -2.09 -0.17
C PRO A 151 13.69 -1.65 1.08
N PRO A 152 13.05 -2.59 1.81
CA PRO A 152 12.47 -2.30 3.11
C PRO A 152 13.55 -1.83 4.09
N LEU A 153 13.13 -1.13 5.16
CA LEU A 153 14.05 -0.76 6.23
C LEU A 153 14.51 -2.02 6.98
N ASP A 154 15.80 -2.08 7.31
CA ASP A 154 16.38 -3.22 8.03
C ASP A 154 15.72 -3.45 9.39
N ILE A 155 15.36 -2.37 10.09
CA ILE A 155 14.71 -2.42 11.41
C ILE A 155 13.31 -3.08 11.38
N VAL A 156 12.63 -3.08 10.22
CA VAL A 156 11.29 -3.68 10.06
C VAL A 156 11.31 -4.89 9.11
N SER A 157 12.50 -5.43 8.84
CA SER A 157 12.68 -6.59 7.98
C SER A 157 13.53 -7.66 8.67
N LEU A 158 13.30 -8.91 8.31
CA LEU A 158 14.12 -10.04 8.75
C LEU A 158 15.06 -10.42 7.61
N ALA A 159 16.34 -10.00 7.70
CA ALA A 159 17.33 -10.17 6.63
C ALA A 159 16.82 -9.68 5.25
N GLY A 160 16.20 -8.51 5.23
CA GLY A 160 15.59 -7.94 4.03
C GLY A 160 14.24 -8.54 3.60
N MET A 161 13.69 -9.48 4.38
CA MET A 161 12.33 -9.99 4.18
C MET A 161 11.33 -9.16 4.96
N GLY A 162 10.45 -8.45 4.27
CA GLY A 162 9.31 -7.78 4.91
C GLY A 162 8.29 -8.79 5.45
N ILE A 163 7.63 -8.45 6.55
CA ILE A 163 6.50 -9.20 7.11
C ILE A 163 5.23 -8.43 6.75
N ALA A 164 4.32 -9.07 6.04
CA ALA A 164 3.07 -8.43 5.65
C ALA A 164 2.14 -8.22 6.85
N GLY A 165 1.29 -7.22 6.79
CA GLY A 165 0.27 -6.99 7.79
C GLY A 165 -0.75 -8.14 7.91
N GLY A 166 -1.57 -8.12 8.94
CA GLY A 166 -2.67 -9.07 9.13
C GLY A 166 -2.20 -10.48 9.48
N ALA A 167 -2.65 -11.48 8.71
CA ALA A 167 -2.43 -12.91 9.02
C ALA A 167 -0.95 -13.32 9.00
N ASP A 168 -0.14 -12.72 8.14
CA ASP A 168 1.30 -13.01 8.05
C ASP A 168 1.99 -12.58 9.36
N MET A 169 1.77 -11.34 9.80
CA MET A 169 2.31 -10.83 11.07
C MET A 169 1.82 -11.64 12.26
N ALA A 170 0.53 -11.98 12.30
CA ALA A 170 -0.03 -12.83 13.34
C ALA A 170 0.66 -14.22 13.38
N ALA A 171 1.00 -14.80 12.23
CA ALA A 171 1.74 -16.06 12.18
C ALA A 171 3.16 -15.90 12.75
N PHE A 172 3.87 -14.82 12.41
CA PHE A 172 5.20 -14.58 12.98
C PHE A 172 5.17 -14.44 14.51
N PHE A 173 4.20 -13.71 15.06
CA PHE A 173 4.05 -13.57 16.53
C PHE A 173 3.65 -14.88 17.23
N ASN A 174 2.98 -15.79 16.54
CA ASN A 174 2.52 -17.05 17.10
C ASN A 174 3.35 -18.26 16.67
N ALA A 175 4.50 -18.06 16.02
CA ALA A 175 5.32 -19.13 15.48
C ALA A 175 5.74 -20.18 16.53
N THR A 176 5.99 -19.75 17.78
CA THR A 176 6.36 -20.65 18.89
C THR A 176 5.16 -21.25 19.61
N ARG A 177 3.93 -20.80 19.32
CA ARG A 177 2.70 -21.21 20.02
C ARG A 177 1.76 -22.04 19.16
N SER A 178 1.96 -22.10 17.87
CA SER A 178 1.07 -22.78 16.92
C SER A 178 1.88 -23.50 15.83
N PRO A 179 1.72 -24.83 15.68
CA PRO A 179 2.38 -25.57 14.60
C PRO A 179 2.03 -25.04 13.20
N LYS A 180 0.79 -24.58 12.99
CA LYS A 180 0.35 -23.96 11.74
C LYS A 180 1.11 -22.65 11.47
N ALA A 181 1.28 -21.82 12.50
CA ALA A 181 2.03 -20.58 12.40
C ALA A 181 3.53 -20.87 12.15
N ALA A 182 4.12 -21.81 12.88
CA ALA A 182 5.50 -22.25 12.65
C ALA A 182 5.74 -22.72 11.21
N MET A 183 4.83 -23.53 10.67
CA MET A 183 4.92 -24.02 9.30
C MET A 183 4.82 -22.86 8.29
N HIS A 184 3.93 -21.89 8.52
CA HIS A 184 3.82 -20.69 7.68
C HIS A 184 5.14 -19.91 7.68
N VAL A 185 5.67 -19.60 8.85
CA VAL A 185 6.94 -18.87 9.00
C VAL A 185 8.10 -19.65 8.37
N GLY A 186 8.20 -20.96 8.61
CA GLY A 186 9.21 -21.83 8.00
C GLY A 186 9.20 -21.77 6.47
N ARG A 187 8.00 -21.85 5.86
CA ARG A 187 7.85 -21.71 4.40
C ARG A 187 8.29 -20.34 3.90
N ARG A 188 7.98 -19.26 4.65
CA ARG A 188 8.40 -17.92 4.29
C ARG A 188 9.92 -17.75 4.34
N LEU A 189 10.55 -18.27 5.39
CA LEU A 189 12.00 -18.24 5.56
C LEU A 189 12.73 -19.06 4.49
N LEU A 190 12.27 -20.31 4.22
CA LEU A 190 12.84 -21.16 3.18
C LEU A 190 12.73 -20.51 1.79
N ARG A 191 11.57 -19.93 1.47
CA ARG A 191 11.37 -19.22 0.21
C ARG A 191 12.32 -18.03 0.12
N HIS A 192 12.42 -17.22 1.17
CA HIS A 192 13.30 -16.06 1.19
C HIS A 192 14.77 -16.47 1.07
N GLY A 193 15.21 -17.49 1.82
CA GLY A 193 16.57 -18.02 1.71
C GLY A 193 16.90 -18.50 0.30
N ARG A 194 15.98 -19.24 -0.34
CA ARG A 194 16.13 -19.63 -1.74
C ARG A 194 16.24 -18.42 -2.67
N ASP A 195 15.40 -17.39 -2.47
CA ASP A 195 15.41 -16.19 -3.29
C ASP A 195 16.73 -15.42 -3.13
N LEU A 196 17.29 -15.37 -1.91
CA LEU A 196 18.61 -14.76 -1.67
C LEU A 196 19.74 -15.53 -2.37
N LEU A 197 19.71 -16.85 -2.30
CA LEU A 197 20.72 -17.70 -2.95
C LEU A 197 20.70 -17.58 -4.47
N LEU A 198 19.51 -17.61 -5.07
CA LEU A 198 19.36 -17.60 -6.53
C LEU A 198 19.38 -16.20 -7.15
N HIS A 199 18.84 -15.21 -6.45
CA HIS A 199 18.60 -13.87 -7.00
C HIS A 199 19.27 -12.74 -6.22
N ARG A 200 19.93 -13.06 -5.13
CA ARG A 200 20.57 -12.10 -4.19
C ARG A 200 19.60 -11.07 -3.58
N ARG A 201 18.30 -11.31 -3.71
CA ARG A 201 17.24 -10.43 -3.18
C ARG A 201 15.94 -11.22 -3.02
N GLY A 202 15.17 -10.90 -1.94
CA GLY A 202 13.81 -11.41 -1.78
C GLY A 202 12.90 -11.01 -2.95
N GLN A 203 12.09 -11.95 -3.42
CA GLN A 203 11.21 -11.77 -4.57
C GLN A 203 9.76 -11.48 -4.17
N GLN A 204 9.39 -11.66 -2.93
CA GLN A 204 8.06 -11.33 -2.44
C GLN A 204 8.03 -9.93 -1.85
N LEU A 205 7.30 -9.05 -2.49
CA LEU A 205 7.06 -7.69 -2.01
C LEU A 205 5.85 -7.67 -1.10
N VAL A 206 5.93 -6.91 -0.03
CA VAL A 206 4.86 -6.75 0.97
C VAL A 206 4.81 -5.31 1.45
N ASN A 207 3.74 -4.93 2.13
CA ASN A 207 3.56 -3.59 2.69
C ASN A 207 3.66 -2.52 1.59
N GLY A 208 4.32 -1.41 1.87
CA GLY A 208 4.51 -0.32 0.92
C GLY A 208 5.40 -0.64 -0.28
N ASN A 209 6.00 -1.83 -0.33
CA ASN A 209 6.75 -2.33 -1.49
C ASN A 209 5.87 -3.14 -2.47
N ALA A 210 4.67 -3.54 -2.07
CA ALA A 210 3.73 -4.30 -2.87
C ALA A 210 2.90 -3.44 -3.82
#